data_95ae571bd94ce78aebb143716d855a3f
#
_entry.id   95ae571bd94ce78aebb143716d855a3f
#
_cell.length_a   1.000
_cell.length_b   1.000
_cell.length_c   1.000
_cell.angle_alpha   90.00
_cell.angle_beta   90.00
_cell.angle_gamma   90.00
#
_symmetry.space_group_name_H-M   'P 1'
#
loop_
_entity.id
_entity.type
_entity.pdbx_description
1 polymer ?
#
loop_
_entity_poly.entity_id
_entity_poly.type
_entity_poly.pdbx_seq_one_letter_code
_entity_poly.pdbx_strand_id
1 'polypeptide(L)'
;MEIRLRPAVAGDIEWLVELRAEVLRADLERLGRFDEQRVRQRLRDGFRPEWTRIIVVDGADAGSITVRPDGATRWIEHFYLASALQGRGVGGGVLAQVLAEPHDGATRLNVLQGSPARRLYERAGLSLDSEDEVDVFLSLAPRA
;
A
#
# COMPACT_ATOMS: atom_id res chain seq x y z
N MET A 1 -2.59 19.59 8.69
CA MET A 1 -1.61 18.58 8.26
C MET A 1 -1.55 18.59 6.73
N GLU A 2 -0.40 18.92 6.20
CA GLU A 2 -0.19 18.91 4.75
C GLU A 2 0.26 17.52 4.29
N ILE A 3 -0.43 16.97 3.31
CA ILE A 3 -0.13 15.66 2.74
C ILE A 3 0.11 15.85 1.25
N ARG A 4 1.26 15.38 0.76
CA ARG A 4 1.56 15.38 -0.67
C ARG A 4 2.28 14.10 -1.07
N LEU A 5 2.27 13.82 -2.36
CA LEU A 5 2.98 12.68 -2.94
C LEU A 5 4.14 13.21 -3.77
N ARG A 6 5.32 12.62 -3.63
CA ARG A 6 6.46 12.91 -4.48
C ARG A 6 6.92 11.64 -5.19
N PRO A 7 7.55 11.73 -6.36
CA PRO A 7 8.12 10.54 -6.99
C PRO A 7 9.18 9.89 -6.10
N ALA A 8 9.19 8.56 -6.06
CA ALA A 8 10.24 7.83 -5.38
C ALA A 8 11.52 7.84 -6.22
N VAL A 9 12.64 7.72 -5.54
CA VAL A 9 13.97 7.55 -6.17
C VAL A 9 14.63 6.31 -5.58
N ALA A 10 15.69 5.83 -6.23
CA ALA A 10 16.38 4.61 -5.80
C ALA A 10 16.84 4.69 -4.34
N GLY A 11 17.23 5.86 -3.88
CA GLY A 11 17.67 6.07 -2.49
C GLY A 11 16.59 5.89 -1.43
N ASP A 12 15.33 5.77 -1.83
CA ASP A 12 14.24 5.56 -0.87
C ASP A 12 14.13 4.10 -0.42
N ILE A 13 14.80 3.16 -1.09
CA ILE A 13 14.58 1.74 -0.87
C ILE A 13 14.83 1.29 0.58
N GLU A 14 15.94 1.72 1.18
CA GLU A 14 16.32 1.17 2.48
C GLU A 14 15.43 1.64 3.63
N TRP A 15 15.00 2.89 3.65
CA TRP A 15 14.07 3.30 4.70
C TRP A 15 12.67 2.70 4.49
N LEU A 16 12.25 2.47 3.25
CA LEU A 16 10.99 1.79 2.95
C LEU A 16 11.03 0.31 3.37
N VAL A 17 12.17 -0.35 3.20
CA VAL A 17 12.38 -1.73 3.64
C VAL A 17 12.15 -1.84 5.15
N GLU A 18 12.72 -0.93 5.94
CA GLU A 18 12.53 -0.92 7.38
C GLU A 18 11.10 -0.57 7.77
N LEU A 19 10.47 0.37 7.09
CA LEU A 19 9.07 0.72 7.32
C LEU A 19 8.16 -0.48 7.07
N ARG A 20 8.38 -1.21 5.98
CA ARG A 20 7.60 -2.41 5.65
C ARG A 20 7.70 -3.45 6.77
N ALA A 21 8.91 -3.72 7.24
CA ALA A 21 9.13 -4.66 8.33
C ALA A 21 8.38 -4.24 9.59
N GLU A 22 8.41 -2.97 9.93
CA GLU A 22 7.73 -2.43 11.10
C GLU A 22 6.19 -2.55 10.97
N VAL A 23 5.62 -2.05 9.88
CA VAL A 23 4.16 -1.96 9.77
C VAL A 23 3.49 -3.31 9.50
N LEU A 24 4.18 -4.28 8.91
CA LEU A 24 3.61 -5.59 8.65
C LEU A 24 3.89 -6.62 9.75
N ARG A 25 4.74 -6.30 10.70
CA ARG A 25 5.19 -7.27 11.71
C ARG A 25 4.05 -7.92 12.46
N ALA A 26 3.14 -7.15 13.02
CA ALA A 26 2.06 -7.68 13.85
C ALA A 26 1.17 -8.66 13.08
N ASP A 27 0.77 -8.31 11.86
CA ASP A 27 -0.08 -9.16 11.02
C ASP A 27 0.66 -10.43 10.61
N LEU A 28 1.92 -10.31 10.18
CA LEU A 28 2.71 -11.45 9.76
C LEU A 28 3.03 -12.39 10.92
N GLU A 29 3.32 -11.86 12.11
CA GLU A 29 3.52 -12.70 13.30
C GLU A 29 2.25 -13.46 13.68
N ARG A 30 1.11 -12.79 13.67
CA ARG A 30 -0.19 -13.43 13.95
C ARG A 30 -0.48 -14.57 12.96
N LEU A 31 -0.11 -14.41 11.71
CA LEU A 31 -0.30 -15.42 10.67
C LEU A 31 0.80 -16.49 10.62
N GLY A 32 1.80 -16.39 11.50
CA GLY A 32 2.94 -17.31 11.51
C GLY A 32 3.86 -17.17 10.30
N ARG A 33 3.90 -16.00 9.70
CA ARG A 33 4.61 -15.73 8.44
C ARG A 33 5.68 -14.66 8.56
N PHE A 34 5.97 -14.15 9.76
CA PHE A 34 6.98 -13.11 9.89
C PHE A 34 8.40 -13.72 9.78
N ASP A 35 9.18 -13.15 8.86
CA ASP A 35 10.59 -13.48 8.64
C ASP A 35 11.33 -12.18 8.41
N GLU A 36 12.32 -11.88 9.24
CA GLU A 36 13.06 -10.62 9.23
C GLU A 36 13.72 -10.33 7.87
N GLN A 37 14.26 -11.34 7.23
CA GLN A 37 14.93 -11.17 5.94
C GLN A 37 13.94 -11.10 4.78
N ARG A 38 12.93 -11.99 4.78
CA ARG A 38 11.97 -12.07 3.71
C ARG A 38 11.09 -10.82 3.62
N VAL A 39 10.64 -10.28 4.76
CA VAL A 39 9.81 -9.08 4.77
C VAL A 39 10.53 -7.90 4.11
N ARG A 40 11.83 -7.80 4.30
CA ARG A 40 12.65 -6.76 3.68
C ARG A 40 12.97 -7.06 2.23
N GLN A 41 13.33 -8.31 1.95
CA GLN A 41 13.73 -8.71 0.60
C GLN A 41 12.58 -8.57 -0.41
N ARG A 42 11.36 -8.82 0.01
CA ARG A 42 10.20 -8.66 -0.88
C ARG A 42 10.06 -7.23 -1.39
N LEU A 43 10.35 -6.23 -0.57
CA LEU A 43 10.33 -4.86 -1.05
C LEU A 43 11.51 -4.59 -1.97
N ARG A 44 12.70 -5.07 -1.62
CA ARG A 44 13.88 -4.89 -2.49
C ARG A 44 13.63 -5.48 -3.88
N ASP A 45 13.03 -6.66 -3.95
CA ASP A 45 12.76 -7.33 -5.22
C ASP A 45 11.67 -6.62 -6.03
N GLY A 46 10.67 -6.08 -5.36
CA GLY A 46 9.50 -5.48 -6.00
C GLY A 46 9.55 -3.96 -6.17
N PHE A 47 10.58 -3.30 -5.63
CA PHE A 47 10.64 -1.84 -5.67
C PHE A 47 10.84 -1.32 -7.09
N ARG A 48 9.89 -0.46 -7.52
CA ARG A 48 9.94 0.20 -8.83
C ARG A 48 9.69 1.69 -8.60
N PRO A 49 10.75 2.51 -8.56
CA PRO A 49 10.57 3.94 -8.29
C PRO A 49 9.68 4.64 -9.31
N GLU A 50 9.67 4.18 -10.56
CA GLU A 50 8.83 4.75 -11.63
C GLU A 50 7.34 4.58 -11.35
N TRP A 51 6.95 3.63 -10.51
CA TRP A 51 5.54 3.39 -10.15
C TRP A 51 5.24 3.74 -8.69
N THR A 52 6.21 4.24 -7.97
CA THR A 52 6.11 4.46 -6.53
C THR A 52 6.17 5.95 -6.22
N ARG A 53 5.29 6.36 -5.30
CA ARG A 53 5.31 7.72 -4.77
C ARG A 53 5.51 7.66 -3.27
N ILE A 54 6.25 8.62 -2.76
CA ILE A 54 6.49 8.76 -1.32
C ILE A 54 5.42 9.68 -0.75
N ILE A 55 4.82 9.24 0.35
CA ILE A 55 3.84 10.04 1.10
C ILE A 55 4.62 10.98 2.01
N VAL A 56 4.44 12.28 1.78
CA VAL A 56 5.11 13.33 2.55
C VAL A 56 4.07 14.01 3.41
N VAL A 57 4.27 14.01 4.72
CA VAL A 57 3.35 14.62 5.69
C VAL A 57 4.10 15.72 6.42
N ASP A 58 3.60 16.96 6.30
CA ASP A 58 4.22 18.13 6.91
C ASP A 58 5.72 18.25 6.59
N GLY A 59 6.08 17.96 5.34
CA GLY A 59 7.46 18.06 4.85
C GLY A 59 8.36 16.86 5.17
N ALA A 60 7.86 15.82 5.84
CA ALA A 60 8.65 14.64 6.20
C ALA A 60 8.17 13.40 5.45
N ASP A 61 9.11 12.57 4.99
CA ASP A 61 8.79 11.30 4.36
C ASP A 61 8.14 10.37 5.39
N ALA A 62 6.96 9.85 5.07
CA ALA A 62 6.13 9.11 6.02
C ALA A 62 5.66 7.75 5.53
N GLY A 63 5.78 7.47 4.24
CA GLY A 63 5.30 6.22 3.69
C GLY A 63 5.41 6.16 2.18
N SER A 64 4.76 5.18 1.59
CA SER A 64 4.77 4.96 0.14
C SER A 64 3.45 4.42 -0.37
N ILE A 65 3.23 4.58 -1.65
CA ILE A 65 2.19 3.88 -2.40
C ILE A 65 2.71 3.58 -3.80
N THR A 66 2.60 2.33 -4.22
CA THR A 66 2.99 1.89 -5.56
C THR A 66 1.73 1.59 -6.36
N VAL A 67 1.67 2.08 -7.59
CA VAL A 67 0.59 1.77 -8.53
C VAL A 67 1.23 1.07 -9.73
N ARG A 68 1.11 -0.26 -9.76
CA ARG A 68 1.74 -1.08 -10.79
C ARG A 68 0.78 -1.35 -11.92
N PRO A 69 1.13 -1.02 -13.17
CA PRO A 69 0.27 -1.37 -14.31
C PRO A 69 0.38 -2.87 -14.63
N ASP A 70 -0.76 -3.47 -15.00
CA ASP A 70 -0.84 -4.87 -15.40
C ASP A 70 -1.97 -4.98 -16.44
N GLY A 71 -1.63 -4.77 -17.71
CA GLY A 71 -2.63 -4.66 -18.76
C GLY A 71 -3.55 -3.47 -18.47
N ALA A 72 -4.86 -3.72 -18.51
CA ALA A 72 -5.86 -2.71 -18.19
C ALA A 72 -6.06 -2.51 -16.68
N THR A 73 -5.52 -3.38 -15.87
CA THR A 73 -5.64 -3.32 -14.40
C THR A 73 -4.50 -2.51 -13.82
N ARG A 74 -4.78 -1.78 -12.75
CA ARG A 74 -3.73 -1.22 -11.89
C ARG A 74 -3.77 -1.91 -10.53
N TRP A 75 -2.58 -2.28 -10.03
CA TRP A 75 -2.42 -2.86 -8.71
C TRP A 75 -1.88 -1.82 -7.75
N ILE A 76 -2.52 -1.66 -6.60
CA ILE A 76 -1.98 -0.88 -5.50
C ILE A 76 -1.16 -1.82 -4.64
N GLU A 77 0.13 -1.52 -4.50
CA GLU A 77 1.10 -2.32 -3.77
C GLU A 77 1.96 -1.43 -2.89
N HIS A 78 2.67 -2.04 -1.94
CA HIS A 78 3.62 -1.31 -1.08
C HIS A 78 3.04 0.00 -0.54
N PHE A 79 1.83 -0.11 -0.01
CA PHE A 79 1.14 1.02 0.59
C PHE A 79 1.37 0.96 2.10
N TYR A 80 2.32 1.75 2.57
CA TYR A 80 2.75 1.77 3.95
C TYR A 80 2.73 3.19 4.49
N LEU A 81 2.41 3.33 5.77
CA LEU A 81 2.41 4.60 6.46
C LEU A 81 3.02 4.41 7.85
N ALA A 82 3.90 5.33 8.25
CA ALA A 82 4.50 5.32 9.57
C ALA A 82 3.43 5.17 10.65
N SER A 83 3.69 4.29 11.63
CA SER A 83 2.71 3.93 12.65
C SER A 83 2.15 5.12 13.41
N ALA A 84 2.98 6.12 13.67
CA ALA A 84 2.57 7.35 14.38
C ALA A 84 1.52 8.17 13.62
N LEU A 85 1.40 7.97 12.31
CA LEU A 85 0.46 8.71 11.46
C LEU A 85 -0.79 7.91 11.10
N GLN A 86 -0.84 6.65 11.49
CA GLN A 86 -2.03 5.82 11.26
C GLN A 86 -3.19 6.28 12.15
N GLY A 87 -4.42 6.07 11.68
CA GLY A 87 -5.62 6.48 12.40
C GLY A 87 -5.93 7.98 12.36
N ARG A 88 -5.27 8.75 11.49
CA ARG A 88 -5.46 10.21 11.35
C ARG A 88 -6.05 10.61 10.00
N GLY A 89 -6.50 9.63 9.21
CA GLY A 89 -7.07 9.91 7.89
C GLY A 89 -6.07 10.08 6.76
N VAL A 90 -4.77 9.98 7.02
CA VAL A 90 -3.73 10.15 6.00
C VAL A 90 -3.85 9.07 4.92
N GLY A 91 -3.93 7.81 5.33
CA GLY A 91 -4.06 6.68 4.39
C GLY A 91 -5.30 6.80 3.53
N GLY A 92 -6.44 7.15 4.11
CA GLY A 92 -7.69 7.35 3.37
C GLY A 92 -7.59 8.48 2.36
N GLY A 93 -6.95 9.59 2.73
CA GLY A 93 -6.74 10.72 1.84
C GLY A 93 -5.82 10.39 0.66
N VAL A 94 -4.73 9.67 0.92
CA VAL A 94 -3.82 9.22 -0.14
C VAL A 94 -4.51 8.25 -1.10
N LEU A 95 -5.23 7.29 -0.56
CA LEU A 95 -5.97 6.31 -1.36
C LEU A 95 -7.02 7.01 -2.24
N ALA A 96 -7.79 7.94 -1.66
CA ALA A 96 -8.77 8.69 -2.43
C ALA A 96 -8.14 9.49 -3.57
N GLN A 97 -6.99 10.11 -3.32
CA GLN A 97 -6.26 10.85 -4.35
C GLN A 97 -5.84 9.94 -5.49
N VAL A 98 -5.28 8.78 -5.17
CA VAL A 98 -4.84 7.81 -6.18
C VAL A 98 -6.03 7.25 -6.97
N LEU A 99 -7.11 6.90 -6.30
CA LEU A 99 -8.29 6.35 -6.96
C LEU A 99 -9.00 7.38 -7.85
N ALA A 100 -8.83 8.67 -7.57
CA ALA A 100 -9.39 9.75 -8.39
C ALA A 100 -8.57 9.98 -9.67
N GLU A 101 -7.37 9.47 -9.77
CA GLU A 101 -6.55 9.61 -10.98
C GLU A 101 -7.18 8.85 -12.15
N PRO A 102 -7.14 9.41 -13.37
CA PRO A 102 -7.76 8.76 -14.53
C PRO A 102 -7.24 7.35 -14.74
N HIS A 103 -8.17 6.40 -14.89
CA HIS A 103 -7.85 5.00 -15.14
C HIS A 103 -9.09 4.30 -15.71
N ASP A 104 -8.94 3.59 -16.83
CA ASP A 104 -10.05 2.97 -17.54
C ASP A 104 -10.36 1.54 -17.09
N GLY A 105 -9.42 0.90 -16.41
CA GLY A 105 -9.54 -0.49 -15.97
C GLY A 105 -9.87 -0.64 -14.49
N ALA A 106 -9.84 -1.88 -14.02
CA ALA A 106 -10.04 -2.21 -12.62
C ALA A 106 -8.84 -1.79 -11.77
N THR A 107 -9.10 -1.55 -10.49
CA THR A 107 -8.06 -1.37 -9.48
C THR A 107 -8.12 -2.57 -8.53
N ARG A 108 -6.97 -3.17 -8.25
CA ARG A 108 -6.87 -4.36 -7.40
C ARG A 108 -5.78 -4.19 -6.36
N LEU A 109 -5.94 -4.88 -5.25
CA LEU A 109 -4.92 -4.98 -4.21
C LEU A 109 -5.14 -6.23 -3.38
N ASN A 110 -4.15 -6.58 -2.57
CA ASN A 110 -4.34 -7.58 -1.54
C ASN A 110 -3.92 -7.01 -0.18
N VAL A 111 -4.53 -7.54 0.86
CA VAL A 111 -4.26 -7.19 2.24
C VAL A 111 -4.19 -8.46 3.07
N LEU A 112 -3.37 -8.46 4.10
CA LEU A 112 -3.23 -9.64 4.97
C LEU A 112 -4.52 -9.89 5.75
N GLN A 113 -4.85 -11.16 5.96
CA GLN A 113 -6.00 -11.55 6.77
C GLN A 113 -5.92 -10.91 8.16
N GLY A 114 -7.03 -10.35 8.62
CA GLY A 114 -7.14 -9.72 9.92
C GLY A 114 -6.54 -8.32 10.02
N SER A 115 -5.98 -7.79 8.93
CA SER A 115 -5.41 -6.45 8.93
C SER A 115 -6.50 -5.39 9.06
N PRO A 116 -6.31 -4.38 9.91
CA PRO A 116 -7.25 -3.25 10.00
C PRO A 116 -7.31 -2.42 8.72
N ALA A 117 -6.32 -2.53 7.83
CA ALA A 117 -6.31 -1.81 6.55
C ALA A 117 -7.46 -2.23 5.62
N ARG A 118 -8.02 -3.44 5.80
CA ARG A 118 -9.16 -3.90 5.00
C ARG A 118 -10.32 -2.91 5.04
N ARG A 119 -10.62 -2.36 6.21
CA ARG A 119 -11.72 -1.38 6.37
C ARG A 119 -11.47 -0.10 5.59
N LEU A 120 -10.21 0.32 5.53
CA LEU A 120 -9.80 1.49 4.74
C LEU A 120 -10.16 1.28 3.27
N TYR A 121 -9.82 0.11 2.73
CA TYR A 121 -10.08 -0.21 1.33
C TYR A 121 -11.57 -0.37 1.05
N GLU A 122 -12.30 -1.02 1.93
CA GLU A 122 -13.75 -1.19 1.77
C GLU A 122 -14.48 0.16 1.80
N ARG A 123 -14.07 1.07 2.68
CA ARG A 123 -14.64 2.43 2.71
C ARG A 123 -14.36 3.21 1.42
N ALA A 124 -13.27 2.89 0.75
CA ALA A 124 -12.93 3.53 -0.53
C ALA A 124 -13.67 2.91 -1.72
N GLY A 125 -14.48 1.87 -1.49
CA GLY A 125 -15.30 1.26 -2.52
C GLY A 125 -14.79 -0.07 -3.06
N LEU A 126 -13.63 -0.56 -2.59
CA LEU A 126 -13.15 -1.87 -3.00
C LEU A 126 -13.96 -2.97 -2.30
N SER A 127 -14.17 -4.08 -3.01
CA SER A 127 -14.92 -5.22 -2.49
C SER A 127 -14.16 -6.53 -2.70
N LEU A 128 -14.55 -7.55 -1.93
CA LEU A 128 -13.89 -8.84 -1.93
C LEU A 128 -13.98 -9.54 -3.29
N ASP A 129 -12.83 -9.92 -3.84
CA ASP A 129 -12.73 -10.81 -5.01
C ASP A 129 -12.56 -12.26 -4.57
N SER A 130 -11.52 -12.50 -3.77
CA SER A 130 -11.15 -13.83 -3.30
C SER A 130 -10.28 -13.71 -2.06
N GLU A 131 -10.09 -14.80 -1.36
CA GLU A 131 -9.23 -14.85 -0.19
C GLU A 131 -8.69 -16.25 0.04
N ASP A 132 -7.55 -16.32 0.71
CA ASP A 132 -6.99 -17.56 1.20
C ASP A 132 -6.63 -17.41 2.70
N GLU A 133 -5.80 -18.29 3.23
CA GLU A 133 -5.42 -18.26 4.65
C GLU A 133 -4.61 -17.03 5.04
N VAL A 134 -3.94 -16.40 4.09
CA VAL A 134 -2.99 -15.32 4.33
C VAL A 134 -3.48 -14.00 3.76
N ASP A 135 -4.01 -14.03 2.54
CA ASP A 135 -4.34 -12.82 1.78
C ASP A 135 -5.83 -12.67 1.50
N VAL A 136 -6.28 -11.42 1.49
CA VAL A 136 -7.59 -11.00 1.03
C VAL A 136 -7.39 -10.14 -0.21
N PHE A 137 -8.00 -10.53 -1.32
CA PHE A 137 -7.91 -9.77 -2.58
C PHE A 137 -9.17 -8.94 -2.76
N LEU A 138 -8.98 -7.65 -2.96
CA LEU A 138 -10.06 -6.67 -3.13
C LEU A 138 -9.92 -5.98 -4.48
N SER A 139 -11.04 -5.57 -5.05
CA SER A 139 -11.04 -4.84 -6.31
C SER A 139 -12.08 -3.74 -6.35
N LEU A 140 -11.82 -2.78 -7.24
CA LEU A 140 -12.75 -1.73 -7.63
C LEU A 140 -12.94 -1.85 -9.15
N ALA A 141 -14.19 -2.02 -9.57
CA ALA A 141 -14.52 -2.14 -10.99
C ALA A 141 -14.19 -0.86 -11.75
N PRO A 142 -13.95 -0.95 -13.08
CA PRO A 142 -13.79 0.25 -13.90
C PRO A 142 -14.99 1.18 -13.78
N ARG A 143 -14.74 2.49 -13.85
CA ARG A 143 -15.82 3.47 -13.90
C ARG A 143 -16.57 3.34 -15.23
N ALA A 144 -17.89 3.41 -15.13
CA ALA A 144 -18.76 3.39 -16.31
C ALA A 144 -18.67 4.70 -17.09
#